data_07873cd81ea7de74a0440ad63d45058f
#
_entry.id   07873cd81ea7de74a0440ad63d45058f
#
_cell.length_a   1.000
_cell.length_b   1.000
_cell.length_c   1.000
_cell.angle_alpha   90.00
_cell.angle_beta   90.00
_cell.angle_gamma   90.00
#
_symmetry.space_group_name_H-M   'P 1'
#
loop_
_entity.id
_entity.type
_entity.pdbx_description
1 polymer ?
#
loop_
_entity_poly.entity_id
_entity_poly.type
_entity_poly.pdbx_seq_one_letter_code
_entity_poly.pdbx_strand_id
1 'polypeptide(L)'
;MVNIVLLSTLIIFVLTFVLALFMSYDYFRKRKNSIIFWSLGLWAFAVGDVLEVLFAGGIYSQILIKSYLFIVAMVVEALAMGSVLLLGSRRMTWGYSIYAVMTSAALVYTLAVDHISNIIMNGVVFGLLPLYVTLFSAFITFPAAVALIVISLYSYIKTRNIKMVSIIAGVIVVSVAGTLYITAFPSFLYYSEFIGILLLWAGFFNFKGLFKMVSKEARENASN
;
A
#
# COMPACT_ATOMS: atom_id res chain seq x y z
N MET A 1 19.11 18.50 -2.56
CA MET A 1 18.42 17.22 -2.82
C MET A 1 17.51 16.81 -1.66
N VAL A 2 17.94 16.90 -0.41
CA VAL A 2 17.12 16.51 0.77
C VAL A 2 15.73 17.17 0.79
N ASN A 3 15.63 18.45 0.43
CA ASN A 3 14.33 19.16 0.42
C ASN A 3 13.32 18.62 -0.61
N ILE A 4 13.77 18.08 -1.74
CA ILE A 4 12.89 17.52 -2.78
C ILE A 4 12.37 16.17 -2.32
N VAL A 5 13.23 15.33 -1.74
CA VAL A 5 12.83 14.03 -1.18
C VAL A 5 11.81 14.23 -0.07
N LEU A 6 12.11 15.09 0.90
CA LEU A 6 11.21 15.41 1.99
C LEU A 6 9.84 15.93 1.51
N LEU A 7 9.85 16.81 0.50
CA LEU A 7 8.60 17.35 -0.06
C LEU A 7 7.79 16.24 -0.76
N SER A 8 8.45 15.37 -1.53
CA SER A 8 7.80 14.28 -2.25
C SER A 8 7.16 13.27 -1.28
N THR A 9 7.90 12.82 -0.27
CA THR A 9 7.39 11.87 0.74
C THR A 9 6.25 12.49 1.54
N LEU A 10 6.30 13.79 1.84
CA LEU A 10 5.24 14.48 2.57
C LEU A 10 3.95 14.58 1.75
N ILE A 11 4.05 14.80 0.44
CA ILE A 11 2.89 14.80 -0.47
C ILE A 11 2.28 13.39 -0.55
N ILE A 12 3.12 12.35 -0.71
CA ILE A 12 2.66 10.96 -0.75
C ILE A 12 1.96 10.61 0.56
N PHE A 13 2.57 10.93 1.70
CA PHE A 13 1.96 10.74 3.02
C PHE A 13 0.57 11.37 3.14
N VAL A 14 0.42 12.64 2.75
CA VAL A 14 -0.88 13.33 2.83
C VAL A 14 -1.92 12.60 1.95
N LEU A 15 -1.57 12.23 0.73
CA LEU A 15 -2.46 11.50 -0.17
C LEU A 15 -2.86 10.14 0.40
N THR A 16 -1.90 9.38 0.94
CA THR A 16 -2.14 8.05 1.52
C THR A 16 -2.97 8.16 2.80
N PHE A 17 -2.66 9.12 3.66
CA PHE A 17 -3.39 9.37 4.90
C PHE A 17 -4.87 9.71 4.64
N VAL A 18 -5.14 10.63 3.70
CA VAL A 18 -6.50 11.00 3.35
C VAL A 18 -7.26 9.82 2.73
N LEU A 19 -6.60 9.00 1.90
CA LEU A 19 -7.21 7.79 1.35
C LEU A 19 -7.52 6.75 2.45
N ALA A 20 -6.62 6.57 3.42
CA ALA A 20 -6.82 5.68 4.57
C ALA A 20 -8.01 6.13 5.43
N LEU A 21 -8.13 7.44 5.70
CA LEU A 21 -9.31 8.01 6.40
C LEU A 21 -10.59 7.75 5.62
N PHE A 22 -10.57 7.96 4.31
CA PHE A 22 -11.74 7.75 3.45
C PHE A 22 -12.18 6.28 3.46
N MET A 23 -11.23 5.35 3.35
CA MET A 23 -11.53 3.91 3.40
C MET A 23 -12.02 3.48 4.78
N SER A 24 -11.50 4.08 5.85
CA SER A 24 -12.00 3.85 7.22
C SER A 24 -13.45 4.33 7.36
N TYR A 25 -13.78 5.51 6.85
CA TYR A 25 -15.14 6.01 6.82
C TYR A 25 -16.08 5.08 6.04
N ASP A 26 -15.64 4.60 4.89
CA ASP A 26 -16.39 3.65 4.05
C ASP A 26 -16.63 2.31 4.79
N TYR A 27 -15.67 1.87 5.61
CA TYR A 27 -15.84 0.71 6.49
C TYR A 27 -16.95 0.94 7.54
N PHE A 28 -16.94 2.06 8.24
CA PHE A 28 -17.98 2.35 9.24
C PHE A 28 -19.38 2.39 8.63
N ARG A 29 -19.48 2.83 7.38
CA ARG A 29 -20.74 2.90 6.63
C ARG A 29 -21.21 1.54 6.11
N LYS A 30 -20.31 0.72 5.56
CA LYS A 30 -20.66 -0.52 4.83
C LYS A 30 -20.46 -1.79 5.66
N ARG A 31 -19.64 -1.75 6.71
CA ARG A 31 -19.33 -2.86 7.62
C ARG A 31 -18.86 -4.15 6.91
N LYS A 32 -18.11 -4.03 5.81
CA LYS A 32 -17.60 -5.17 5.06
C LYS A 32 -16.16 -5.50 5.46
N ASN A 33 -15.90 -6.78 5.75
CA ASN A 33 -14.57 -7.24 6.16
C ASN A 33 -13.47 -6.96 5.12
N SER A 34 -13.78 -6.96 3.83
CA SER A 34 -12.83 -6.58 2.78
C SER A 34 -12.34 -5.13 2.93
N ILE A 35 -13.25 -4.21 3.32
CA ILE A 35 -12.92 -2.79 3.44
C ILE A 35 -12.02 -2.53 4.65
N ILE A 36 -12.19 -3.28 5.76
CA ILE A 36 -11.30 -3.10 6.92
C ILE A 36 -9.86 -3.50 6.57
N PHE A 37 -9.65 -4.61 5.83
CA PHE A 37 -8.31 -5.01 5.41
C PHE A 37 -7.70 -4.03 4.42
N TRP A 38 -8.46 -3.50 3.48
CA TRP A 38 -7.98 -2.42 2.61
C TRP A 38 -7.63 -1.16 3.39
N SER A 39 -8.46 -0.78 4.38
CA SER A 39 -8.16 0.34 5.26
C SER A 39 -6.88 0.11 6.06
N LEU A 40 -6.69 -1.10 6.62
CA LEU A 40 -5.46 -1.47 7.34
C LEU A 40 -4.22 -1.40 6.45
N GLY A 41 -4.32 -1.87 5.20
CA GLY A 41 -3.23 -1.76 4.22
C GLY A 41 -2.86 -0.30 3.91
N LEU A 42 -3.86 0.57 3.75
CA LEU A 42 -3.61 2.00 3.53
C LEU A 42 -3.08 2.72 4.78
N TRP A 43 -3.51 2.33 5.98
CA TRP A 43 -2.91 2.82 7.22
C TRP A 43 -1.47 2.36 7.38
N ALA A 44 -1.16 1.11 7.05
CA ALA A 44 0.22 0.61 7.01
C ALA A 44 1.06 1.42 6.01
N PHE A 45 0.50 1.74 4.83
CA PHE A 45 1.18 2.60 3.86
C PHE A 45 1.45 3.99 4.45
N ALA A 46 0.46 4.65 5.03
CA ALA A 46 0.64 5.97 5.65
C ALA A 46 1.70 5.95 6.77
N VAL A 47 1.77 4.88 7.57
CA VAL A 47 2.82 4.71 8.59
C VAL A 47 4.19 4.50 7.94
N GLY A 48 4.27 3.75 6.83
CA GLY A 48 5.49 3.63 6.01
C GLY A 48 5.98 4.99 5.53
N ASP A 49 5.09 5.80 4.95
CA ASP A 49 5.39 7.15 4.48
C ASP A 49 5.89 8.08 5.61
N VAL A 50 5.31 7.97 6.82
CA VAL A 50 5.82 8.71 8.00
C VAL A 50 7.26 8.32 8.32
N LEU A 51 7.58 7.03 8.26
CA LEU A 51 8.97 6.58 8.48
C LEU A 51 9.91 7.11 7.40
N GLU A 52 9.48 7.17 6.15
CA GLU A 52 10.26 7.77 5.07
C GLU A 52 10.47 9.28 5.28
N VAL A 53 9.46 10.01 5.76
CA VAL A 53 9.62 11.43 6.14
C VAL A 53 10.66 11.58 7.25
N LEU A 54 10.66 10.70 8.27
CA LEU A 54 11.67 10.70 9.33
C LEU A 54 13.07 10.42 8.75
N PHE A 55 13.19 9.45 7.84
CA PHE A 55 14.47 9.13 7.18
C PHE A 55 14.96 10.28 6.31
N ALA A 56 14.08 10.93 5.56
CA ALA A 56 14.40 12.12 4.79
C ALA A 56 14.84 13.30 5.69
N GLY A 57 14.32 13.36 6.91
CA GLY A 57 14.74 14.30 7.96
C GLY A 57 16.04 13.92 8.68
N GLY A 58 16.66 12.78 8.35
CA GLY A 58 17.91 12.30 8.98
C GLY A 58 17.69 11.55 10.30
N ILE A 59 16.46 11.21 10.65
CA ILE A 59 16.11 10.46 11.87
C ILE A 59 15.97 8.99 11.51
N TYR A 60 16.94 8.17 11.86
CA TYR A 60 16.89 6.74 11.62
C TYR A 60 17.57 5.94 12.74
N SER A 61 17.04 4.75 12.98
CA SER A 61 17.61 3.76 13.90
C SER A 61 17.33 2.36 13.37
N GLN A 62 18.04 1.35 13.91
CA GLN A 62 17.79 -0.06 13.55
C GLN A 62 16.33 -0.48 13.72
N ILE A 63 15.68 0.00 14.79
CA ILE A 63 14.29 -0.32 15.06
C ILE A 63 13.38 0.31 13.99
N LEU A 64 13.59 1.57 13.64
CA LEU A 64 12.80 2.27 12.61
C LEU A 64 12.96 1.59 11.25
N ILE A 65 14.18 1.21 10.87
CA ILE A 65 14.46 0.52 9.60
C ILE A 65 13.75 -0.84 9.57
N LYS A 66 13.85 -1.64 10.64
CA LYS A 66 13.18 -2.94 10.73
C LYS A 66 11.66 -2.79 10.70
N SER A 67 11.12 -1.79 11.40
CA SER A 67 9.69 -1.47 11.40
C SER A 67 9.20 -1.07 10.00
N TYR A 68 9.97 -0.25 9.30
CA TYR A 68 9.66 0.14 7.92
C TYR A 68 9.57 -1.07 6.99
N LEU A 69 10.57 -1.94 7.00
CA LEU A 69 10.61 -3.14 6.16
C LEU A 69 9.41 -4.07 6.43
N PHE A 70 9.04 -4.24 7.69
CA PHE A 70 7.87 -5.01 8.06
C PHE A 70 6.57 -4.34 7.56
N ILE A 71 6.41 -3.04 7.83
CA ILE A 71 5.21 -2.29 7.48
C ILE A 71 4.97 -2.28 5.97
N VAL A 72 6.01 -2.04 5.17
CA VAL A 72 5.92 -2.04 3.70
C VAL A 72 5.46 -3.40 3.16
N ALA A 73 5.96 -4.50 3.73
CA ALA A 73 5.49 -5.84 3.36
C ALA A 73 4.00 -6.04 3.72
N MET A 74 3.57 -5.53 4.89
CA MET A 74 2.18 -5.63 5.35
C MET A 74 1.20 -4.80 4.52
N VAL A 75 1.63 -3.74 3.84
CA VAL A 75 0.78 -2.95 2.94
C VAL A 75 0.14 -3.85 1.88
N VAL A 76 0.96 -4.54 1.11
CA VAL A 76 0.49 -5.38 -0.01
C VAL A 76 -0.28 -6.59 0.51
N GLU A 77 0.17 -7.18 1.62
CA GLU A 77 -0.48 -8.32 2.28
C GLU A 77 -1.92 -7.99 2.73
N ALA A 78 -2.10 -6.86 3.42
CA ALA A 78 -3.41 -6.42 3.88
C ALA A 78 -4.35 -6.09 2.71
N LEU A 79 -3.86 -5.42 1.66
CA LEU A 79 -4.64 -5.13 0.46
C LEU A 79 -5.06 -6.42 -0.26
N ALA A 80 -4.17 -7.40 -0.34
CA ALA A 80 -4.45 -8.72 -0.93
C ALA A 80 -5.49 -9.49 -0.10
N MET A 81 -5.35 -9.51 1.23
CA MET A 81 -6.32 -10.14 2.13
C MET A 81 -7.73 -9.54 1.95
N GLY A 82 -7.83 -8.19 1.87
CA GLY A 82 -9.09 -7.51 1.57
C GLY A 82 -9.70 -7.97 0.25
N SER A 83 -8.86 -8.19 -0.77
CA SER A 83 -9.30 -8.67 -2.09
C SER A 83 -9.71 -10.14 -2.08
N VAL A 84 -8.99 -11.00 -1.36
CA VAL A 84 -9.36 -12.42 -1.18
C VAL A 84 -10.73 -12.55 -0.49
N LEU A 85 -11.02 -11.69 0.48
CA LEU A 85 -12.33 -11.66 1.15
C LEU A 85 -13.48 -11.30 0.20
N LEU A 86 -13.23 -10.57 -0.90
CA LEU A 86 -14.26 -10.29 -1.91
C LEU A 86 -14.71 -11.53 -2.68
N LEU A 87 -13.86 -12.56 -2.78
CA LEU A 87 -14.23 -13.81 -3.46
C LEU A 87 -15.31 -14.61 -2.72
N GLY A 88 -15.53 -14.34 -1.43
CA GLY A 88 -16.53 -15.00 -0.60
C GLY A 88 -16.24 -16.49 -0.34
N SER A 89 -15.09 -17.00 -0.74
CA SER A 89 -14.69 -18.38 -0.54
C SER A 89 -14.02 -18.59 0.81
N ARG A 90 -14.69 -19.26 1.73
CA ARG A 90 -14.16 -19.56 3.07
C ARG A 90 -12.82 -20.33 3.01
N ARG A 91 -12.69 -21.26 2.07
CA ARG A 91 -11.45 -22.07 1.92
C ARG A 91 -10.27 -21.19 1.51
N MET A 92 -10.47 -20.32 0.51
CA MET A 92 -9.42 -19.40 0.05
C MET A 92 -9.04 -18.39 1.14
N THR A 93 -10.03 -17.84 1.85
CA THR A 93 -9.78 -16.91 2.97
C THR A 93 -8.94 -17.56 4.07
N TRP A 94 -9.31 -18.76 4.52
CA TRP A 94 -8.55 -19.47 5.56
C TRP A 94 -7.15 -19.84 5.07
N GLY A 95 -7.03 -20.39 3.85
CA GLY A 95 -5.72 -20.75 3.28
C GLY A 95 -4.79 -19.54 3.18
N TYR A 96 -5.30 -18.41 2.65
CA TYR A 96 -4.52 -17.19 2.54
C TYR A 96 -4.19 -16.59 3.92
N SER A 97 -5.12 -16.62 4.89
CA SER A 97 -4.86 -16.12 6.25
C SER A 97 -3.76 -16.91 6.96
N ILE A 98 -3.77 -18.24 6.85
CA ILE A 98 -2.71 -19.08 7.43
C ILE A 98 -1.37 -18.76 6.77
N TYR A 99 -1.35 -18.66 5.44
CA TYR A 99 -0.16 -18.27 4.69
C TYR A 99 0.39 -16.92 5.16
N ALA A 100 -0.46 -15.90 5.23
CA ALA A 100 -0.13 -14.54 5.66
C ALA A 100 0.48 -14.52 7.07
N VAL A 101 -0.13 -15.23 8.03
CA VAL A 101 0.37 -15.31 9.40
C VAL A 101 1.74 -16.00 9.46
N MET A 102 1.92 -17.11 8.73
CA MET A 102 3.19 -17.83 8.74
C MET A 102 4.33 -17.02 8.12
N THR A 103 4.09 -16.40 6.97
CA THR A 103 5.11 -15.61 6.28
C THR A 103 5.44 -14.31 7.04
N SER A 104 4.44 -13.66 7.64
CA SER A 104 4.65 -12.49 8.50
C SER A 104 5.46 -12.85 9.76
N ALA A 105 5.15 -13.97 10.40
CA ALA A 105 5.91 -14.45 11.57
C ALA A 105 7.38 -14.76 11.20
N ALA A 106 7.60 -15.38 10.04
CA ALA A 106 8.95 -15.65 9.52
C ALA A 106 9.71 -14.35 9.22
N LEU A 107 9.05 -13.35 8.63
CA LEU A 107 9.67 -12.03 8.39
C LEU A 107 10.03 -11.34 9.71
N VAL A 108 9.14 -11.35 10.71
CA VAL A 108 9.41 -10.78 12.04
C VAL A 108 10.62 -11.48 12.67
N TYR A 109 10.68 -12.81 12.59
CA TYR A 109 11.81 -13.57 13.11
C TYR A 109 13.13 -13.18 12.45
N THR A 110 13.19 -13.11 11.12
CA THR A 110 14.41 -12.72 10.40
C THR A 110 14.81 -11.27 10.69
N LEU A 111 13.85 -10.35 10.75
CA LEU A 111 14.10 -8.97 11.16
C LEU A 111 14.59 -8.85 12.61
N ALA A 112 14.19 -9.75 13.51
CA ALA A 112 14.68 -9.77 14.89
C ALA A 112 16.13 -10.24 14.98
N VAL A 113 16.47 -11.32 14.26
CA VAL A 113 17.78 -11.99 14.33
C VAL A 113 18.84 -11.31 13.48
N ASP A 114 18.50 -10.92 12.25
CA ASP A 114 19.45 -10.34 11.30
C ASP A 114 19.85 -8.91 11.68
N HIS A 115 21.15 -8.63 11.57
CA HIS A 115 21.65 -7.26 11.65
C HIS A 115 21.50 -6.59 10.28
N ILE A 116 20.67 -5.55 10.22
CA ILE A 116 20.46 -4.77 8.99
C ILE A 116 21.48 -3.63 9.01
N SER A 117 22.39 -3.61 8.03
CA SER A 117 23.29 -2.46 7.81
C SER A 117 22.45 -1.20 7.52
N ASN A 118 23.05 -0.03 7.71
CA ASN A 118 22.35 1.22 7.40
C ASN A 118 22.03 1.28 5.90
N ILE A 119 20.74 1.13 5.57
CA ILE A 119 20.22 1.16 4.21
C ILE A 119 19.71 2.54 3.80
N ILE A 120 20.00 3.58 4.61
CA ILE A 120 19.55 4.94 4.32
C ILE A 120 20.71 5.73 3.73
N MET A 121 20.57 6.14 2.48
CA MET A 121 21.52 6.99 1.77
C MET A 121 20.84 8.27 1.32
N ASN A 122 21.38 9.42 1.73
CA ASN A 122 20.82 10.74 1.39
C ASN A 122 19.34 10.95 1.76
N GLY A 123 18.91 10.34 2.87
CA GLY A 123 17.52 10.42 3.34
C GLY A 123 16.55 9.50 2.59
N VAL A 124 17.06 8.65 1.71
CA VAL A 124 16.28 7.65 0.97
C VAL A 124 16.63 6.26 1.48
N VAL A 125 15.63 5.40 1.64
CA VAL A 125 15.86 4.00 1.94
C VAL A 125 16.47 3.35 0.69
N PHE A 126 17.72 2.90 0.77
CA PHE A 126 18.45 2.35 -0.34
C PHE A 126 19.58 1.41 0.16
N GLY A 127 19.57 0.17 -0.25
CA GLY A 127 20.65 -0.76 0.11
C GLY A 127 20.29 -2.23 -0.05
N LEU A 128 21.31 -3.07 0.00
CA LEU A 128 21.17 -4.51 -0.04
C LEU A 128 20.68 -5.02 1.33
N LEU A 129 19.58 -5.72 1.34
CA LEU A 129 19.04 -6.39 2.52
C LEU A 129 19.71 -7.77 2.71
N PRO A 130 19.76 -8.27 3.94
CA PRO A 130 20.15 -9.66 4.20
C PRO A 130 19.26 -10.63 3.40
N LEU A 131 19.87 -11.73 2.93
CA LEU A 131 19.20 -12.68 2.05
C LEU A 131 17.87 -13.19 2.60
N TYR A 132 17.83 -13.56 3.88
CA TYR A 132 16.59 -14.08 4.49
C TYR A 132 15.50 -13.02 4.61
N VAL A 133 15.84 -11.78 4.96
CA VAL A 133 14.89 -10.66 4.98
C VAL A 133 14.32 -10.42 3.58
N THR A 134 15.17 -10.43 2.55
CA THR A 134 14.73 -10.28 1.15
C THR A 134 13.83 -11.44 0.73
N LEU A 135 14.18 -12.68 1.04
CA LEU A 135 13.39 -13.86 0.68
C LEU A 135 12.00 -13.83 1.34
N PHE A 136 11.92 -13.63 2.65
CA PHE A 136 10.63 -13.62 3.35
C PHE A 136 9.78 -12.40 2.98
N SER A 137 10.38 -11.24 2.76
CA SER A 137 9.69 -10.09 2.21
C SER A 137 9.11 -10.39 0.81
N ALA A 138 9.88 -11.04 -0.06
CA ALA A 138 9.42 -11.45 -1.38
C ALA A 138 8.32 -12.52 -1.30
N PHE A 139 8.40 -13.48 -0.38
CA PHE A 139 7.33 -14.45 -0.15
C PHE A 139 6.03 -13.80 0.32
N ILE A 140 6.06 -12.67 1.00
CA ILE A 140 4.86 -11.91 1.34
C ILE A 140 4.39 -11.10 0.13
N THR A 141 5.25 -10.26 -0.42
CA THR A 141 4.84 -9.23 -1.38
C THR A 141 4.49 -9.79 -2.75
N PHE A 142 5.23 -10.78 -3.26
CA PHE A 142 4.98 -11.31 -4.59
C PHE A 142 3.64 -12.07 -4.71
N PRO A 143 3.31 -13.06 -3.85
CA PRO A 143 2.01 -13.72 -3.91
C PRO A 143 0.85 -12.77 -3.62
N ALA A 144 1.04 -11.79 -2.72
CA ALA A 144 0.05 -10.76 -2.44
C ALA A 144 -0.23 -9.89 -3.68
N ALA A 145 0.80 -9.43 -4.39
CA ALA A 145 0.65 -8.68 -5.63
C ALA A 145 -0.05 -9.52 -6.71
N VAL A 146 0.34 -10.78 -6.89
CA VAL A 146 -0.32 -11.70 -7.82
C VAL A 146 -1.79 -11.89 -7.46
N ALA A 147 -2.12 -12.12 -6.19
CA ALA A 147 -3.49 -12.23 -5.73
C ALA A 147 -4.32 -10.97 -6.03
N LEU A 148 -3.77 -9.78 -5.74
CA LEU A 148 -4.41 -8.51 -6.05
C LEU A 148 -4.70 -8.37 -7.55
N ILE A 149 -3.72 -8.64 -8.41
CA ILE A 149 -3.86 -8.53 -9.87
C ILE A 149 -4.91 -9.52 -10.38
N VAL A 150 -4.80 -10.79 -9.99
CA VAL A 150 -5.71 -11.85 -10.47
C VAL A 150 -7.15 -11.59 -10.02
N ILE A 151 -7.36 -11.21 -8.76
CA ILE A 151 -8.70 -10.95 -8.22
C ILE A 151 -9.30 -9.70 -8.85
N SER A 152 -8.50 -8.64 -9.02
CA SER A 152 -8.97 -7.42 -9.67
C SER A 152 -9.29 -7.65 -11.16
N LEU A 153 -8.47 -8.45 -11.86
CA LEU A 153 -8.74 -8.85 -13.25
C LEU A 153 -10.02 -9.68 -13.36
N TYR A 154 -10.20 -10.68 -12.49
CA TYR A 154 -11.43 -11.47 -12.42
C TYR A 154 -12.65 -10.57 -12.18
N SER A 155 -12.54 -9.66 -11.22
CA SER A 155 -13.61 -8.69 -10.93
C SER A 155 -13.91 -7.78 -12.13
N TYR A 156 -12.87 -7.31 -12.84
CA TYR A 156 -13.03 -6.50 -14.05
C TYR A 156 -13.76 -7.28 -15.17
N ILE A 157 -13.34 -8.51 -15.43
CA ILE A 157 -13.98 -9.35 -16.47
C ILE A 157 -15.47 -9.56 -16.16
N LYS A 158 -15.80 -9.79 -14.89
CA LYS A 158 -17.17 -10.04 -14.44
C LYS A 158 -18.04 -8.78 -14.42
N THR A 159 -17.51 -7.64 -13.98
CA THR A 159 -18.29 -6.41 -13.72
C THR A 159 -18.06 -5.32 -14.76
N ARG A 160 -17.02 -5.44 -15.61
CA ARG A 160 -16.56 -4.40 -16.56
C ARG A 160 -16.29 -3.05 -15.89
N ASN A 161 -15.97 -3.06 -14.58
CA ASN A 161 -15.72 -1.84 -13.83
C ASN A 161 -14.27 -1.38 -14.03
N ILE A 162 -14.09 -0.25 -14.72
CA ILE A 162 -12.78 0.35 -15.04
C ILE A 162 -11.93 0.64 -13.78
N LYS A 163 -12.56 0.80 -12.61
CA LYS A 163 -11.86 1.00 -11.34
C LYS A 163 -10.94 -0.17 -10.99
N MET A 164 -11.31 -1.39 -11.37
CA MET A 164 -10.48 -2.57 -11.16
C MET A 164 -9.17 -2.49 -11.98
N VAL A 165 -9.25 -1.92 -13.18
CA VAL A 165 -8.05 -1.69 -14.02
C VAL A 165 -7.11 -0.69 -13.34
N SER A 166 -7.65 0.36 -12.73
CA SER A 166 -6.86 1.34 -11.99
C SER A 166 -6.15 0.72 -10.78
N ILE A 167 -6.83 -0.17 -10.04
CA ILE A 167 -6.20 -0.91 -8.94
C ILE A 167 -5.07 -1.80 -9.45
N ILE A 168 -5.30 -2.55 -10.54
CA ILE A 168 -4.25 -3.40 -11.16
C ILE A 168 -3.04 -2.55 -11.54
N ALA A 169 -3.28 -1.44 -12.25
CA ALA A 169 -2.21 -0.55 -12.67
C ALA A 169 -1.46 0.03 -11.46
N GLY A 170 -2.17 0.47 -10.42
CA GLY A 170 -1.57 0.98 -9.19
C GLY A 170 -0.67 -0.07 -8.50
N VAL A 171 -1.17 -1.30 -8.36
CA VAL A 171 -0.39 -2.40 -7.76
C VAL A 171 0.85 -2.72 -8.59
N ILE A 172 0.72 -2.79 -9.93
CA ILE A 172 1.87 -3.04 -10.82
C ILE A 172 2.91 -1.93 -10.66
N VAL A 173 2.49 -0.66 -10.70
CA VAL A 173 3.40 0.48 -10.57
C VAL A 173 4.14 0.46 -9.23
N VAL A 174 3.45 0.22 -8.11
CA VAL A 174 4.08 0.12 -6.79
C VAL A 174 5.00 -1.11 -6.69
N SER A 175 4.61 -2.25 -7.27
CA SER A 175 5.45 -3.47 -7.27
C SER A 175 6.72 -3.30 -8.11
N VAL A 176 6.62 -2.64 -9.27
CA VAL A 176 7.78 -2.30 -10.11
C VAL A 176 8.69 -1.31 -9.38
N ALA A 177 8.12 -0.34 -8.67
CA ALA A 177 8.88 0.61 -7.86
C ALA A 177 9.74 -0.11 -6.80
N GLY A 178 9.15 -1.04 -6.06
CA GLY A 178 9.87 -1.86 -5.08
C GLY A 178 11.00 -2.69 -5.70
N THR A 179 10.85 -3.13 -6.95
CA THR A 179 11.90 -3.86 -7.68
C THR A 179 13.01 -2.94 -8.18
N LEU A 180 12.65 -1.77 -8.72
CA LEU A 180 13.60 -0.75 -9.20
C LEU A 180 14.41 -0.12 -8.04
N TYR A 181 13.85 -0.10 -6.86
CA TYR A 181 14.52 0.26 -5.63
C TYR A 181 15.79 -0.59 -5.41
N ILE A 182 15.72 -1.89 -5.68
CA ILE A 182 16.86 -2.82 -5.56
C ILE A 182 17.93 -2.54 -6.63
N THR A 183 17.56 -1.94 -7.79
CA THR A 183 18.42 -1.74 -8.96
C THR A 183 19.11 -0.38 -9.03
N ALA A 184 19.16 0.41 -7.94
CA ALA A 184 19.93 1.66 -7.81
C ALA A 184 19.31 2.96 -8.41
N PHE A 185 18.00 3.04 -8.55
CA PHE A 185 17.32 4.28 -8.96
C PHE A 185 16.36 4.82 -7.87
N PRO A 186 16.88 5.37 -6.75
CA PRO A 186 16.04 5.77 -5.59
C PRO A 186 15.03 6.88 -5.92
N SER A 187 15.33 7.76 -6.85
CA SER A 187 14.38 8.82 -7.25
C SER A 187 13.14 8.25 -7.95
N PHE A 188 13.26 7.08 -8.57
CA PHE A 188 12.14 6.43 -9.26
C PHE A 188 11.10 5.86 -8.29
N LEU A 189 11.50 5.51 -7.08
CA LEU A 189 10.61 5.03 -6.02
C LEU A 189 9.49 6.04 -5.75
N TYR A 190 9.85 7.27 -5.42
CA TYR A 190 8.87 8.32 -5.10
C TYR A 190 7.93 8.66 -6.25
N TYR A 191 8.42 8.71 -7.49
CA TYR A 191 7.53 8.90 -8.65
C TYR A 191 6.55 7.76 -8.82
N SER A 192 7.00 6.52 -8.62
CA SER A 192 6.17 5.35 -8.76
C SER A 192 5.16 5.23 -7.61
N GLU A 193 5.55 5.55 -6.39
CA GLU A 193 4.63 5.62 -5.25
C GLU A 193 3.57 6.68 -5.45
N PHE A 194 3.95 7.88 -5.90
CA PHE A 194 3.02 8.95 -6.21
C PHE A 194 2.01 8.55 -7.28
N ILE A 195 2.48 7.99 -8.40
CA ILE A 195 1.60 7.49 -9.46
C ILE A 195 0.74 6.32 -8.94
N GLY A 196 1.33 5.40 -8.19
CA GLY A 196 0.64 4.25 -7.62
C GLY A 196 -0.49 4.65 -6.68
N ILE A 197 -0.26 5.61 -5.78
CA ILE A 197 -1.30 6.08 -4.87
C ILE A 197 -2.43 6.81 -5.62
N LEU A 198 -2.12 7.60 -6.65
CA LEU A 198 -3.14 8.22 -7.51
C LEU A 198 -4.00 7.18 -8.24
N LEU A 199 -3.39 6.10 -8.71
CA LEU A 199 -4.12 4.99 -9.35
C LEU A 199 -4.99 4.24 -8.33
N LEU A 200 -4.52 4.04 -7.10
CA LEU A 200 -5.32 3.48 -6.01
C LEU A 200 -6.49 4.40 -5.65
N TRP A 201 -6.26 5.71 -5.59
CA TRP A 201 -7.34 6.69 -5.43
C TRP A 201 -8.41 6.53 -6.51
N ALA A 202 -8.02 6.47 -7.78
CA ALA A 202 -8.95 6.29 -8.90
C ALA A 202 -9.70 4.95 -8.81
N GLY A 203 -9.08 3.91 -8.26
CA GLY A 203 -9.67 2.59 -8.07
C GLY A 203 -10.66 2.52 -6.90
N PHE A 204 -10.28 3.03 -5.74
CA PHE A 204 -11.09 2.94 -4.53
C PHE A 204 -12.15 4.05 -4.43
N PHE A 205 -11.83 5.24 -4.92
CA PHE A 205 -12.71 6.40 -4.79
C PHE A 205 -13.83 6.44 -5.84
N ASN A 206 -15.03 6.88 -5.42
CA ASN A 206 -16.16 7.05 -6.33
C ASN A 206 -16.37 8.51 -6.71
N PHE A 207 -15.50 9.06 -7.57
CA PHE A 207 -15.58 10.43 -8.03
C PHE A 207 -16.97 10.80 -8.58
N LYS A 208 -17.62 9.89 -9.34
CA LYS A 208 -18.96 10.12 -9.90
C LYS A 208 -20.03 10.33 -8.81
N GLY A 209 -19.92 9.62 -7.69
CA GLY A 209 -20.81 9.80 -6.55
C GLY A 209 -20.63 11.14 -5.86
N LEU A 210 -19.38 11.58 -5.70
CA LEU A 210 -19.06 12.87 -5.09
C LEU A 210 -19.57 14.04 -5.94
N PHE A 211 -19.28 14.05 -7.24
CA PHE A 211 -19.78 15.09 -8.15
C PHE A 211 -21.29 15.18 -8.16
N LYS A 212 -21.98 14.04 -8.05
CA LYS A 212 -23.46 14.01 -7.99
C LYS A 212 -24.00 14.59 -6.69
N MET A 213 -23.32 14.38 -5.56
CA MET A 213 -23.68 14.98 -4.27
C MET A 213 -23.45 16.49 -4.28
N VAL A 214 -22.28 16.94 -4.70
CA VAL A 214 -21.93 18.37 -4.78
C VAL A 214 -22.87 19.11 -5.74
N SER A 215 -23.21 18.51 -6.90
CA SER A 215 -24.14 19.14 -7.84
C SER A 215 -25.59 19.19 -7.30
N LYS A 216 -25.98 18.26 -6.43
CA LYS A 216 -27.29 18.27 -5.78
C LYS A 216 -27.37 19.35 -4.72
N GLU A 217 -26.37 19.45 -3.85
CA GLU A 217 -26.28 20.52 -2.84
C GLU A 217 -26.22 21.91 -3.46
N ALA A 218 -25.46 22.08 -4.56
CA ALA A 218 -25.40 23.34 -5.28
C ALA A 218 -26.77 23.74 -5.89
N ARG A 219 -27.57 22.78 -6.34
CA ARG A 219 -28.94 23.04 -6.84
C ARG A 219 -29.91 23.37 -5.72
N GLU A 220 -29.82 22.69 -4.59
CA GLU A 220 -30.68 22.97 -3.41
C GLU A 220 -30.39 24.35 -2.82
N ASN A 221 -29.12 24.75 -2.77
CA ASN A 221 -28.72 26.09 -2.31
C ASN A 221 -29.04 27.21 -3.30
N ALA A 222 -29.21 26.91 -4.59
CA ALA A 222 -29.65 27.90 -5.60
C ALA A 222 -31.18 28.05 -5.73
N SER A 223 -31.93 27.16 -5.08
CA SER A 223 -33.39 27.17 -5.08
C SER A 223 -34.02 27.78 -3.82
N ASN A 224 -33.20 28.10 -2.79
CA ASN A 224 -33.53 28.83 -1.58
C ASN A 224 -33.05 30.28 -1.67
#